data_4e6ed5cf8209e4e99edc7c030fe3d82d
#
_entry.id   4e6ed5cf8209e4e99edc7c030fe3d82d
#
_cell.length_a   1.000
_cell.length_b   1.000
_cell.length_c   1.000
_cell.angle_alpha   90.00
_cell.angle_beta   90.00
_cell.angle_gamma   90.00
#
_symmetry.space_group_name_H-M   'P 1'
#
loop_
_entity.id
_entity.type
_entity.pdbx_description
1 polymer ?
#
loop_
_entity_poly.entity_id
_entity_poly.type
_entity_poly.pdbx_seq_one_letter_code
_entity_poly.pdbx_strand_id
1 'polypeptide(L)'
;MSNNITISDVAEALGVSKTTVSRAISGKGRIGAATRKRVLEYIQEHDYKLNVIARGLAQSKTFNICVVMPGDYALVDLPFFQEAIMGIQEIAGMMEYDLLLCIGSGNDMAGLRRIIQNHKVDGVVLLRTMVDDPQVTFLQERRIPFVTAGSCKYKDVKQIDHDHRSACRELTSIMLMRGMKNMALLGGSEDIVVNQTRYAGVVDAHEQFGKKINDNLVFLNLEGKAYVEKAVDDAIDRGCDCLLCMDDAVCAQAMRRLRERHIKVPQQVKVASFYNSSVLENNVPSITSLSFDSKELGARACKNLLRQIEGEETENRTLLPYEVVLKESTQ
;
A
#
# COMPACT_ATOMS: atom_id res chain seq x y z
N MET A 1 39.36 12.76 -12.28
CA MET A 1 39.07 12.44 -10.87
C MET A 1 38.44 13.68 -10.29
N SER A 2 37.14 13.70 -10.03
CA SER A 2 36.48 14.84 -9.39
C SER A 2 36.94 14.88 -7.93
N ASN A 3 37.66 15.93 -7.55
CA ASN A 3 38.04 16.21 -6.18
C ASN A 3 36.76 16.52 -5.39
N ASN A 4 36.16 15.50 -4.76
CA ASN A 4 35.00 15.72 -3.90
C ASN A 4 35.48 16.51 -2.67
N ILE A 5 35.12 17.78 -2.59
CA ILE A 5 35.37 18.63 -1.44
C ILE A 5 34.80 17.98 -0.19
N THR A 6 35.56 17.92 0.89
CA THR A 6 35.15 17.35 2.17
C THR A 6 34.79 18.44 3.18
N ILE A 7 34.13 18.10 4.28
CA ILE A 7 33.85 19.04 5.38
C ILE A 7 35.14 19.62 5.96
N SER A 8 36.27 18.89 5.82
CA SER A 8 37.60 19.36 6.24
C SER A 8 38.09 20.50 5.37
N ASP A 9 37.92 20.33 4.06
CA ASP A 9 38.36 21.36 3.09
C ASP A 9 37.53 22.65 3.23
N VAL A 10 36.21 22.52 3.47
CA VAL A 10 35.34 23.68 3.77
C VAL A 10 35.75 24.36 5.06
N ALA A 11 36.08 23.60 6.11
CA ALA A 11 36.48 24.13 7.39
C ALA A 11 37.83 24.87 7.29
N GLU A 12 38.77 24.30 6.55
CA GLU A 12 40.11 24.89 6.29
C GLU A 12 39.99 26.19 5.44
N ALA A 13 39.27 26.14 4.34
CA ALA A 13 39.06 27.28 3.45
C ALA A 13 38.41 28.48 4.15
N LEU A 14 37.51 28.25 5.10
CA LEU A 14 36.81 29.30 5.84
C LEU A 14 37.44 29.66 7.18
N GLY A 15 38.51 28.96 7.61
CA GLY A 15 39.17 29.19 8.88
C GLY A 15 38.29 28.90 10.10
N VAL A 16 37.41 27.88 10.00
CA VAL A 16 36.49 27.47 11.07
C VAL A 16 36.66 25.98 11.42
N SER A 17 36.10 25.56 12.55
CA SER A 17 36.14 24.14 12.91
C SER A 17 35.12 23.32 12.07
N LYS A 18 35.38 22.01 11.86
CA LYS A 18 34.43 21.06 11.24
C LYS A 18 33.06 21.08 11.93
N THR A 19 33.06 21.22 13.25
CA THR A 19 31.85 21.35 14.07
C THR A 19 31.09 22.64 13.73
N THR A 20 31.78 23.73 13.43
CA THR A 20 31.17 25.00 13.00
C THR A 20 30.50 24.84 11.64
N VAL A 21 31.17 24.21 10.67
CA VAL A 21 30.60 23.89 9.35
C VAL A 21 29.37 23.02 9.50
N SER A 22 29.45 21.92 10.26
CA SER A 22 28.32 21.00 10.50
C SER A 22 27.13 21.73 11.13
N ARG A 23 27.36 22.60 12.11
CA ARG A 23 26.30 23.42 12.74
C ARG A 23 25.70 24.43 11.80
N ALA A 24 26.53 25.06 10.93
CA ALA A 24 26.04 26.02 9.93
C ALA A 24 25.04 25.35 8.97
N ILE A 25 25.34 24.14 8.54
CA ILE A 25 24.54 23.35 7.60
C ILE A 25 23.28 22.81 8.28
N SER A 26 23.42 22.17 9.45
CA SER A 26 22.29 21.53 10.15
C SER A 26 21.32 22.53 10.80
N GLY A 27 21.72 23.79 10.94
CA GLY A 27 20.92 24.79 11.66
C GLY A 27 20.84 24.58 13.18
N LYS A 28 21.45 23.50 13.70
CA LYS A 28 21.43 23.15 15.14
C LYS A 28 22.64 23.72 15.87
N GLY A 29 22.41 24.28 17.06
CA GLY A 29 23.46 24.86 17.89
C GLY A 29 23.67 26.36 17.68
N ARG A 30 24.43 27.02 18.61
CA ARG A 30 24.72 28.46 18.53
C ARG A 30 25.86 28.71 17.53
N ILE A 31 25.56 29.44 16.47
CA ILE A 31 26.52 29.93 15.48
C ILE A 31 26.13 31.37 15.08
N GLY A 32 27.09 32.24 14.90
CA GLY A 32 26.83 33.61 14.45
C GLY A 32 26.25 33.65 13.05
N ALA A 33 25.25 34.50 12.81
CA ALA A 33 24.57 34.63 11.52
C ALA A 33 25.54 34.89 10.35
N ALA A 34 26.56 35.72 10.56
CA ALA A 34 27.61 36.03 9.57
C ALA A 34 28.43 34.76 9.20
N THR A 35 28.82 33.95 10.20
CA THR A 35 29.58 32.73 9.96
C THR A 35 28.72 31.72 9.23
N ARG A 36 27.42 31.57 9.62
CA ARG A 36 26.49 30.68 8.94
C ARG A 36 26.32 31.05 7.46
N LYS A 37 26.14 32.35 7.19
CA LYS A 37 25.99 32.85 5.82
C LYS A 37 27.24 32.53 4.98
N ARG A 38 28.43 32.80 5.46
CA ARG A 38 29.71 32.50 4.77
C ARG A 38 29.85 31.00 4.46
N VAL A 39 29.49 30.12 5.40
CA VAL A 39 29.56 28.67 5.19
C VAL A 39 28.58 28.23 4.11
N LEU A 40 27.33 28.70 4.14
CA LEU A 40 26.33 28.35 3.16
C LEU A 40 26.64 28.84 1.75
N GLU A 41 27.16 30.07 1.62
CA GLU A 41 27.63 30.64 0.35
C GLU A 41 28.80 29.83 -0.25
N TYR A 42 29.81 29.49 0.55
CA TYR A 42 30.93 28.66 0.10
C TYR A 42 30.48 27.25 -0.36
N ILE A 43 29.53 26.61 0.36
CA ILE A 43 28.96 25.33 0.02
C ILE A 43 28.23 25.40 -1.32
N GLN A 44 27.45 26.46 -1.55
CA GLN A 44 26.70 26.66 -2.78
C GLN A 44 27.63 26.92 -3.97
N GLU A 45 28.68 27.77 -3.78
CA GLU A 45 29.65 28.06 -4.84
C GLU A 45 30.48 26.86 -5.28
N HIS A 46 30.69 25.89 -4.38
CA HIS A 46 31.56 24.74 -4.65
C HIS A 46 30.77 23.41 -4.80
N ASP A 47 29.43 23.47 -4.93
CA ASP A 47 28.53 22.31 -5.00
C ASP A 47 28.87 21.22 -3.94
N TYR A 48 29.24 21.67 -2.74
CA TYR A 48 29.57 20.76 -1.65
C TYR A 48 28.29 20.12 -1.13
N LYS A 49 28.15 18.80 -1.31
CA LYS A 49 27.07 18.01 -0.72
C LYS A 49 27.58 17.33 0.54
N LEU A 50 26.83 17.50 1.64
CA LEU A 50 27.09 16.75 2.85
C LEU A 50 27.17 15.26 2.54
N ASN A 51 28.21 14.61 3.03
CA ASN A 51 28.28 13.18 3.00
C ASN A 51 27.12 12.61 3.85
N VAL A 52 26.10 12.02 3.17
CA VAL A 52 24.92 11.45 3.79
C VAL A 52 25.30 10.42 4.86
N ILE A 53 26.36 9.64 4.62
CA ILE A 53 26.88 8.65 5.57
C ILE A 53 27.40 9.33 6.85
N ALA A 54 28.15 10.45 6.72
CA ALA A 54 28.66 11.18 7.88
C ALA A 54 27.52 11.86 8.67
N ARG A 55 26.49 12.36 7.96
CA ARG A 55 25.27 12.90 8.57
C ARG A 55 24.49 11.79 9.31
N GLY A 56 24.33 10.64 8.66
CA GLY A 56 23.66 9.49 9.23
C GLY A 56 24.34 8.99 10.51
N LEU A 57 25.65 8.85 10.48
CA LEU A 57 26.45 8.47 11.67
C LEU A 57 26.25 9.45 12.84
N ALA A 58 26.25 10.76 12.55
CA ALA A 58 26.09 11.78 13.58
C ALA A 58 24.65 11.84 14.16
N GLN A 59 23.64 11.38 13.41
CA GLN A 59 22.24 11.37 13.82
C GLN A 59 21.72 9.97 14.18
N SER A 60 22.57 8.93 14.09
CA SER A 60 22.18 7.53 14.26
C SER A 60 21.01 7.13 13.36
N LYS A 61 20.99 7.65 12.12
CA LYS A 61 19.98 7.40 11.09
C LYS A 61 20.62 6.91 9.80
N THR A 62 19.90 6.09 9.08
CA THR A 62 20.32 5.60 7.75
C THR A 62 19.77 6.47 6.63
N PHE A 63 18.71 7.24 6.88
CA PHE A 63 17.89 7.94 5.90
C PHE A 63 17.33 6.99 4.81
N ASN A 64 17.09 5.73 5.19
CA ASN A 64 16.44 4.75 4.36
C ASN A 64 15.20 4.22 5.07
N ILE A 65 14.14 3.95 4.32
CA ILE A 65 12.98 3.18 4.76
C ILE A 65 12.81 1.93 3.90
N CYS A 66 12.34 0.84 4.50
CA CYS A 66 12.03 -0.37 3.76
C CYS A 66 10.56 -0.40 3.39
N VAL A 67 10.26 -0.71 2.14
CA VAL A 67 8.90 -1.02 1.69
C VAL A 67 8.84 -2.51 1.42
N VAL A 68 7.99 -3.22 2.16
CA VAL A 68 7.80 -4.67 1.99
C VAL A 68 6.59 -4.92 1.10
N MET A 69 6.82 -5.64 0.02
CA MET A 69 5.82 -6.05 -0.96
C MET A 69 5.63 -7.56 -0.94
N PRO A 70 4.41 -8.05 -1.27
CA PRO A 70 4.20 -9.47 -1.49
C PRO A 70 4.98 -9.96 -2.72
N GLY A 71 5.55 -11.18 -2.61
CA GLY A 71 6.33 -11.80 -3.70
C GLY A 71 5.57 -12.87 -4.48
N ASP A 72 4.33 -13.11 -4.14
CA ASP A 72 3.44 -14.13 -4.69
C ASP A 72 2.67 -13.66 -5.96
N TYR A 73 2.88 -12.40 -6.36
CA TYR A 73 2.27 -11.83 -7.57
C TYR A 73 3.32 -11.23 -8.49
N ALA A 74 3.05 -11.22 -9.79
CA ALA A 74 3.85 -10.44 -10.72
C ALA A 74 3.60 -8.95 -10.46
N LEU A 75 4.66 -8.18 -10.19
CA LEU A 75 4.57 -6.74 -9.87
C LEU A 75 3.82 -5.92 -10.93
N VAL A 76 3.87 -6.39 -12.19
CA VAL A 76 3.21 -5.75 -13.33
C VAL A 76 1.68 -5.86 -13.25
N ASP A 77 1.18 -6.87 -12.54
CA ASP A 77 -0.25 -7.17 -12.47
C ASP A 77 -0.96 -6.51 -11.28
N LEU A 78 -0.24 -5.68 -10.51
CA LEU A 78 -0.78 -5.09 -9.28
C LEU A 78 -0.55 -3.57 -9.24
N PRO A 79 -1.35 -2.78 -9.96
CA PRO A 79 -1.28 -1.32 -9.99
C PRO A 79 -1.35 -0.68 -8.60
N PHE A 80 -2.08 -1.29 -7.67
CA PHE A 80 -2.17 -0.85 -6.27
C PHE A 80 -0.79 -0.66 -5.63
N PHE A 81 0.09 -1.66 -5.73
CA PHE A 81 1.41 -1.58 -5.10
C PHE A 81 2.30 -0.54 -5.78
N GLN A 82 2.21 -0.41 -7.10
CA GLN A 82 2.96 0.59 -7.84
C GLN A 82 2.57 2.01 -7.42
N GLU A 83 1.27 2.30 -7.37
CA GLU A 83 0.75 3.60 -6.93
C GLU A 83 1.12 3.90 -5.48
N ALA A 84 0.97 2.93 -4.58
CA ALA A 84 1.35 3.10 -3.18
C ALA A 84 2.85 3.42 -3.03
N ILE A 85 3.73 2.72 -3.77
CA ILE A 85 5.18 3.00 -3.77
C ILE A 85 5.46 4.41 -4.31
N MET A 86 4.76 4.85 -5.36
CA MET A 86 4.93 6.21 -5.89
C MET A 86 4.56 7.25 -4.82
N GLY A 87 3.48 7.04 -4.08
CA GLY A 87 3.10 7.93 -2.96
C GLY A 87 4.13 7.92 -1.82
N ILE A 88 4.67 6.75 -1.47
CA ILE A 88 5.73 6.62 -0.47
C ILE A 88 6.99 7.36 -0.95
N GLN A 89 7.41 7.14 -2.20
CA GLN A 89 8.62 7.75 -2.77
C GLN A 89 8.53 9.27 -2.79
N GLU A 90 7.38 9.83 -3.13
CA GLU A 90 7.16 11.28 -3.16
C GLU A 90 7.41 11.89 -1.77
N ILE A 91 6.80 11.35 -0.72
CA ILE A 91 6.96 11.84 0.66
C ILE A 91 8.37 11.58 1.20
N ALA A 92 8.94 10.38 0.96
CA ALA A 92 10.29 10.03 1.39
C ALA A 92 11.32 10.99 0.78
N GLY A 93 11.23 11.24 -0.54
CA GLY A 93 12.13 12.14 -1.25
C GLY A 93 12.07 13.59 -0.74
N MET A 94 10.89 14.11 -0.39
CA MET A 94 10.73 15.43 0.24
C MET A 94 11.45 15.54 1.59
N MET A 95 11.60 14.42 2.29
CA MET A 95 12.23 14.32 3.61
C MET A 95 13.66 13.77 3.56
N GLU A 96 14.25 13.69 2.36
CA GLU A 96 15.60 13.17 2.09
C GLU A 96 15.81 11.71 2.55
N TYR A 97 14.77 10.88 2.44
CA TYR A 97 14.84 9.44 2.65
C TYR A 97 14.83 8.67 1.33
N ASP A 98 15.63 7.62 1.26
CA ASP A 98 15.64 6.66 0.14
C ASP A 98 14.81 5.42 0.47
N LEU A 99 14.33 4.71 -0.59
CA LEU A 99 13.55 3.48 -0.44
C LEU A 99 14.39 2.24 -0.71
N LEU A 100 14.34 1.28 0.23
CA LEU A 100 14.75 -0.09 -0.01
C LEU A 100 13.50 -0.95 -0.24
N LEU A 101 13.41 -1.55 -1.43
CA LEU A 101 12.33 -2.49 -1.72
C LEU A 101 12.72 -3.89 -1.21
N CYS A 102 11.84 -4.48 -0.40
CA CYS A 102 11.95 -5.85 0.07
C CYS A 102 10.76 -6.65 -0.45
N ILE A 103 11.03 -7.69 -1.23
CA ILE A 103 10.01 -8.60 -1.74
C ILE A 103 10.03 -9.84 -0.86
N GLY A 104 8.88 -10.21 -0.32
CA GLY A 104 8.71 -11.38 0.52
C GLY A 104 7.24 -11.80 0.57
N SER A 105 6.97 -13.07 0.75
CA SER A 105 5.62 -13.60 0.85
C SER A 105 5.46 -14.43 2.12
N GLY A 106 4.36 -14.20 2.84
CA GLY A 106 3.98 -15.03 3.98
C GLY A 106 5.15 -15.28 4.95
N ASN A 107 5.65 -16.51 4.97
CA ASN A 107 6.74 -16.93 5.85
C ASN A 107 8.15 -16.58 5.36
N ASP A 108 8.32 -16.09 4.12
CA ASP A 108 9.63 -15.66 3.63
C ASP A 108 9.99 -14.28 4.18
N MET A 109 10.72 -14.31 5.27
CA MET A 109 11.21 -13.12 5.97
C MET A 109 12.71 -12.90 5.80
N ALA A 110 13.41 -13.69 4.97
CA ALA A 110 14.87 -13.65 4.88
C ALA A 110 15.37 -12.25 4.48
N GLY A 111 14.74 -11.62 3.50
CA GLY A 111 15.04 -10.26 3.06
C GLY A 111 14.87 -9.22 4.16
N LEU A 112 13.70 -9.21 4.81
CA LEU A 112 13.40 -8.28 5.88
C LEU A 112 14.33 -8.46 7.09
N ARG A 113 14.56 -9.72 7.53
CA ARG A 113 15.50 -10.03 8.62
C ARG A 113 16.89 -9.49 8.33
N ARG A 114 17.42 -9.72 7.12
CA ARG A 114 18.74 -9.23 6.70
C ARG A 114 18.82 -7.70 6.72
N ILE A 115 17.79 -7.00 6.25
CA ILE A 115 17.75 -5.53 6.25
C ILE A 115 17.77 -4.98 7.67
N ILE A 116 16.95 -5.52 8.56
CA ILE A 116 16.84 -5.08 9.96
C ILE A 116 18.10 -5.41 10.75
N GLN A 117 18.63 -6.65 10.65
CA GLN A 117 19.82 -7.08 11.36
C GLN A 117 21.08 -6.29 10.97
N ASN A 118 21.14 -5.82 9.73
CA ASN A 118 22.23 -4.99 9.23
C ASN A 118 21.99 -3.48 9.41
N HIS A 119 20.97 -3.08 10.17
CA HIS A 119 20.63 -1.68 10.43
C HIS A 119 20.62 -0.81 9.16
N LYS A 120 19.98 -1.30 8.09
CA LYS A 120 19.98 -0.60 6.78
C LYS A 120 18.86 0.42 6.63
N VAL A 121 17.89 0.43 7.53
CA VAL A 121 16.70 1.28 7.45
C VAL A 121 16.30 1.80 8.82
N ASP A 122 15.65 2.96 8.85
CA ASP A 122 15.15 3.60 10.06
C ASP A 122 13.71 3.16 10.37
N GLY A 123 13.00 2.62 9.39
CA GLY A 123 11.65 2.12 9.56
C GLY A 123 11.15 1.33 8.35
N VAL A 124 9.93 0.78 8.49
CA VAL A 124 9.34 -0.16 7.52
C VAL A 124 7.90 0.21 7.19
N VAL A 125 7.51 0.15 5.91
CA VAL A 125 6.11 0.14 5.45
C VAL A 125 5.78 -1.26 4.95
N LEU A 126 4.73 -1.88 5.52
CA LEU A 126 4.19 -3.15 5.04
C LEU A 126 2.99 -2.87 4.13
N LEU A 127 3.05 -3.25 2.85
CA LEU A 127 1.99 -2.96 1.86
C LEU A 127 0.88 -4.02 1.82
N ARG A 128 1.02 -5.12 2.53
CA ARG A 128 -0.02 -6.14 2.71
C ARG A 128 0.06 -6.69 4.12
N THR A 129 -1.08 -6.99 4.69
CA THR A 129 -1.19 -7.60 6.02
C THR A 129 -1.87 -8.96 5.95
N MET A 130 -1.34 -9.90 6.71
CA MET A 130 -1.91 -11.22 6.91
C MET A 130 -2.69 -11.27 8.23
N VAL A 131 -3.63 -12.22 8.33
CA VAL A 131 -4.38 -12.46 9.58
C VAL A 131 -3.44 -12.79 10.74
N ASP A 132 -2.51 -13.71 10.49
CA ASP A 132 -1.38 -14.01 11.37
C ASP A 132 -0.10 -13.56 10.67
N ASP A 133 0.33 -12.33 10.96
CA ASP A 133 1.41 -11.69 10.22
C ASP A 133 2.75 -11.81 10.96
N PRO A 134 3.68 -12.67 10.50
CA PRO A 134 4.97 -12.84 11.13
C PRO A 134 5.88 -11.60 10.98
N GLN A 135 5.64 -10.75 9.97
CA GLN A 135 6.41 -9.52 9.76
C GLN A 135 6.05 -8.48 10.81
N VAL A 136 4.76 -8.33 11.11
CA VAL A 136 4.27 -7.45 12.18
C VAL A 136 4.85 -7.88 13.53
N THR A 137 4.73 -9.17 13.88
CA THR A 137 5.28 -9.72 15.13
C THR A 137 6.79 -9.48 15.25
N PHE A 138 7.54 -9.77 14.18
CA PHE A 138 9.00 -9.57 14.15
C PHE A 138 9.41 -8.11 14.35
N LEU A 139 8.71 -7.16 13.70
CA LEU A 139 9.03 -5.73 13.82
C LEU A 139 8.67 -5.19 15.22
N GLN A 140 7.56 -5.64 15.80
CA GLN A 140 7.18 -5.30 17.18
C GLN A 140 8.21 -5.80 18.20
N GLU A 141 8.62 -7.07 18.13
CA GLU A 141 9.63 -7.66 19.02
C GLU A 141 10.97 -6.91 18.95
N ARG A 142 11.34 -6.42 17.77
CA ARG A 142 12.57 -5.67 17.53
C ARG A 142 12.45 -4.17 17.79
N ARG A 143 11.25 -3.68 18.11
CA ARG A 143 10.94 -2.26 18.32
C ARG A 143 11.36 -1.38 17.13
N ILE A 144 11.20 -1.90 15.93
CA ILE A 144 11.46 -1.15 14.71
C ILE A 144 10.23 -0.27 14.42
N PRO A 145 10.38 1.03 14.13
CA PRO A 145 9.27 1.85 13.65
C PRO A 145 8.68 1.28 12.38
N PHE A 146 7.36 1.06 12.34
CA PHE A 146 6.70 0.59 11.13
C PHE A 146 5.24 1.00 11.06
N VAL A 147 4.71 1.00 9.85
CA VAL A 147 3.31 1.27 9.51
C VAL A 147 2.81 0.19 8.57
N THR A 148 1.56 -0.24 8.73
CA THR A 148 0.89 -1.07 7.74
C THR A 148 0.04 -0.20 6.80
N ALA A 149 0.21 -0.36 5.50
CA ALA A 149 -0.73 0.09 4.49
C ALA A 149 -1.74 -1.04 4.27
N GLY A 150 -2.79 -1.00 5.07
CA GLY A 150 -3.78 -2.03 5.29
C GLY A 150 -4.05 -2.25 6.77
N SER A 151 -5.27 -2.65 7.10
CA SER A 151 -5.68 -3.00 8.47
C SER A 151 -5.01 -4.29 8.94
N CYS A 152 -4.77 -4.40 10.24
CA CYS A 152 -4.33 -5.63 10.89
C CYS A 152 -5.03 -5.81 12.24
N LYS A 153 -4.94 -7.01 12.83
CA LYS A 153 -5.58 -7.32 14.12
C LYS A 153 -4.90 -6.66 15.33
N TYR A 154 -3.69 -6.18 15.18
CA TYR A 154 -2.86 -5.67 16.28
C TYR A 154 -3.21 -4.20 16.57
N LYS A 155 -3.72 -3.93 17.79
CA LYS A 155 -4.24 -2.59 18.17
C LYS A 155 -3.16 -1.51 18.30
N ASP A 156 -1.93 -1.91 18.65
CA ASP A 156 -0.82 -0.98 18.90
C ASP A 156 0.03 -0.72 17.64
N VAL A 157 -0.41 -1.23 16.49
CA VAL A 157 0.24 -0.99 15.18
C VAL A 157 -0.38 0.22 14.52
N LYS A 158 0.46 1.06 13.94
CA LYS A 158 0.01 2.19 13.12
C LYS A 158 -0.48 1.69 11.77
N GLN A 159 -1.75 1.93 11.47
CA GLN A 159 -2.46 1.37 10.33
C GLN A 159 -3.06 2.50 9.50
N ILE A 160 -2.73 2.55 8.22
CA ILE A 160 -3.38 3.43 7.25
C ILE A 160 -4.08 2.51 6.24
N ASP A 161 -5.38 2.66 6.08
CA ASP A 161 -6.17 1.81 5.19
C ASP A 161 -7.33 2.60 4.58
N HIS A 162 -8.00 2.03 3.59
CA HIS A 162 -9.30 2.48 3.14
C HIS A 162 -10.41 1.76 3.92
N ASP A 163 -11.60 2.37 3.98
CA ASP A 163 -12.75 1.71 4.61
C ASP A 163 -13.37 0.67 3.67
N HIS A 164 -12.62 -0.43 3.45
CA HIS A 164 -13.03 -1.53 2.59
C HIS A 164 -14.36 -2.17 3.01
N ARG A 165 -14.62 -2.28 4.33
CA ARG A 165 -15.85 -2.89 4.82
C ARG A 165 -17.08 -2.08 4.44
N SER A 166 -17.04 -0.76 4.69
CA SER A 166 -18.15 0.13 4.32
C SER A 166 -18.31 0.24 2.81
N ALA A 167 -17.20 0.32 2.06
CA ALA A 167 -17.22 0.37 0.60
C ALA A 167 -17.88 -0.88 -0.02
N CYS A 168 -17.46 -2.08 0.41
CA CYS A 168 -18.03 -3.33 -0.09
C CYS A 168 -19.50 -3.51 0.34
N ARG A 169 -19.85 -3.09 1.56
CA ARG A 169 -21.24 -3.06 2.01
C ARG A 169 -22.09 -2.15 1.14
N GLU A 170 -21.63 -0.95 0.83
CA GLU A 170 -22.35 0.02 0.02
C GLU A 170 -22.58 -0.49 -1.41
N LEU A 171 -21.52 -0.93 -2.11
CA LEU A 171 -21.66 -1.47 -3.46
C LEU A 171 -22.58 -2.69 -3.51
N THR A 172 -22.43 -3.62 -2.54
CA THR A 172 -23.29 -4.80 -2.44
C THR A 172 -24.75 -4.40 -2.17
N SER A 173 -25.01 -3.40 -1.30
CA SER A 173 -26.35 -2.88 -1.03
C SER A 173 -26.99 -2.28 -2.28
N ILE A 174 -26.21 -1.55 -3.10
CA ILE A 174 -26.68 -1.02 -4.38
C ILE A 174 -27.11 -2.18 -5.32
N MET A 175 -26.35 -3.26 -5.39
CA MET A 175 -26.72 -4.43 -6.20
C MET A 175 -28.00 -5.09 -5.69
N LEU A 176 -28.15 -5.22 -4.37
CA LEU A 176 -29.38 -5.75 -3.76
C LEU A 176 -30.60 -4.86 -4.04
N MET A 177 -30.46 -3.55 -3.94
CA MET A 177 -31.53 -2.57 -4.28
C MET A 177 -31.92 -2.63 -5.76
N ARG A 178 -30.98 -2.93 -6.65
CA ARG A 178 -31.22 -3.13 -8.08
C ARG A 178 -31.85 -4.50 -8.41
N GLY A 179 -32.18 -5.29 -7.39
CA GLY A 179 -32.95 -6.53 -7.55
C GLY A 179 -32.13 -7.79 -7.75
N MET A 180 -30.78 -7.72 -7.58
CA MET A 180 -29.93 -8.91 -7.62
C MET A 180 -30.28 -9.85 -6.47
N LYS A 181 -30.41 -11.15 -6.76
CA LYS A 181 -30.87 -12.16 -5.80
C LYS A 181 -29.83 -13.23 -5.55
N ASN A 182 -29.06 -13.60 -6.56
CA ASN A 182 -28.09 -14.67 -6.57
C ASN A 182 -26.72 -14.14 -6.91
N MET A 183 -26.15 -13.33 -6.03
CA MET A 183 -24.82 -12.78 -6.23
C MET A 183 -23.76 -13.80 -5.87
N ALA A 184 -22.80 -14.03 -6.77
CA ALA A 184 -21.64 -14.85 -6.50
C ALA A 184 -20.44 -13.94 -6.10
N LEU A 185 -19.76 -14.30 -5.02
CA LEU A 185 -18.57 -13.62 -4.55
C LEU A 185 -17.32 -14.42 -4.95
N LEU A 186 -16.41 -13.77 -5.66
CA LEU A 186 -15.13 -14.34 -6.08
C LEU A 186 -13.98 -13.60 -5.41
N GLY A 187 -13.15 -14.30 -4.63
CA GLY A 187 -12.10 -13.69 -3.85
C GLY A 187 -10.84 -14.54 -3.71
N GLY A 188 -9.74 -13.84 -3.37
CA GLY A 188 -8.46 -14.47 -3.08
C GLY A 188 -8.39 -15.11 -1.69
N SER A 189 -7.17 -15.30 -1.19
CA SER A 189 -6.91 -15.98 0.09
C SER A 189 -7.58 -15.31 1.28
N GLU A 190 -8.20 -16.11 2.14
CA GLU A 190 -8.78 -15.69 3.42
C GLU A 190 -7.72 -15.31 4.46
N ASP A 191 -6.46 -15.69 4.26
CA ASP A 191 -5.37 -15.30 5.14
C ASP A 191 -4.97 -13.83 4.97
N ILE A 192 -5.48 -13.14 3.95
CA ILE A 192 -5.22 -11.73 3.69
C ILE A 192 -6.32 -10.87 4.33
N VAL A 193 -5.94 -9.94 5.21
CA VAL A 193 -6.88 -9.15 6.01
C VAL A 193 -7.89 -8.37 5.16
N VAL A 194 -7.44 -7.76 4.05
CA VAL A 194 -8.36 -7.01 3.18
C VAL A 194 -9.46 -7.88 2.58
N ASN A 195 -9.18 -9.15 2.27
CA ASN A 195 -10.19 -10.07 1.74
C ASN A 195 -11.24 -10.42 2.80
N GLN A 196 -10.83 -10.64 4.06
CA GLN A 196 -11.78 -10.82 5.16
C GLN A 196 -12.63 -9.56 5.39
N THR A 197 -12.02 -8.38 5.30
CA THR A 197 -12.71 -7.11 5.48
C THR A 197 -13.75 -6.88 4.37
N ARG A 198 -13.41 -7.18 3.12
CA ARG A 198 -14.32 -7.11 1.96
C ARG A 198 -15.47 -8.11 2.10
N TYR A 199 -15.16 -9.35 2.47
CA TYR A 199 -16.19 -10.37 2.74
C TYR A 199 -17.16 -9.92 3.82
N ALA A 200 -16.66 -9.41 4.95
CA ALA A 200 -17.51 -8.88 6.02
C ALA A 200 -18.44 -7.76 5.55
N GLY A 201 -17.99 -6.89 4.65
CA GLY A 201 -18.85 -5.87 4.03
C GLY A 201 -19.99 -6.46 3.20
N VAL A 202 -19.74 -7.55 2.47
CA VAL A 202 -20.79 -8.27 1.72
C VAL A 202 -21.80 -8.88 2.66
N VAL A 203 -21.36 -9.52 3.74
CA VAL A 203 -22.24 -10.08 4.78
C VAL A 203 -23.10 -9.00 5.42
N ASP A 204 -22.48 -7.88 5.85
CA ASP A 204 -23.20 -6.74 6.44
C ASP A 204 -24.32 -6.22 5.51
N ALA A 205 -24.06 -6.15 4.19
CA ALA A 205 -25.06 -5.72 3.22
C ALA A 205 -26.25 -6.69 3.17
N HIS A 206 -26.01 -7.99 3.13
CA HIS A 206 -27.07 -8.99 3.13
C HIS A 206 -27.89 -8.92 4.42
N GLU A 207 -27.26 -8.83 5.58
CA GLU A 207 -27.92 -8.69 6.88
C GLU A 207 -28.79 -7.44 6.95
N GLN A 208 -28.32 -6.30 6.43
CA GLN A 208 -29.09 -5.05 6.36
C GLN A 208 -30.39 -5.21 5.56
N PHE A 209 -30.41 -6.10 4.57
CA PHE A 209 -31.61 -6.42 3.77
C PHE A 209 -32.40 -7.61 4.31
N GLY A 210 -32.08 -8.12 5.52
CA GLY A 210 -32.73 -9.28 6.10
C GLY A 210 -32.50 -10.58 5.31
N LYS A 211 -31.41 -10.64 4.54
CA LYS A 211 -31.01 -11.79 3.70
C LYS A 211 -29.78 -12.47 4.28
N LYS A 212 -29.59 -13.72 3.92
CA LYS A 212 -28.32 -14.43 4.14
C LYS A 212 -27.58 -14.53 2.83
N ILE A 213 -26.27 -14.49 2.90
CA ILE A 213 -25.42 -14.81 1.77
C ILE A 213 -25.63 -16.29 1.40
N ASN A 214 -25.60 -16.61 0.12
CA ASN A 214 -25.69 -17.99 -0.33
C ASN A 214 -24.27 -18.59 -0.36
N ASP A 215 -23.93 -19.40 0.64
CA ASP A 215 -22.60 -20.01 0.77
C ASP A 215 -22.19 -20.81 -0.47
N ASN A 216 -23.14 -21.36 -1.24
CA ASN A 216 -22.84 -22.04 -2.49
C ASN A 216 -22.37 -21.10 -3.60
N LEU A 217 -22.51 -19.80 -3.44
CA LEU A 217 -22.04 -18.75 -4.38
C LEU A 217 -20.87 -17.96 -3.82
N VAL A 218 -20.21 -18.43 -2.76
CA VAL A 218 -19.00 -17.84 -2.20
C VAL A 218 -17.80 -18.70 -2.61
N PHE A 219 -16.91 -18.11 -3.39
CA PHE A 219 -15.71 -18.76 -3.91
C PHE A 219 -14.50 -17.96 -3.44
N LEU A 220 -13.81 -18.47 -2.44
CA LEU A 220 -12.62 -17.86 -1.85
C LEU A 220 -11.38 -18.70 -2.16
N ASN A 221 -10.21 -18.18 -1.83
CA ASN A 221 -8.93 -18.84 -2.07
C ASN A 221 -8.67 -19.16 -3.56
N LEU A 222 -9.11 -18.26 -4.45
CA LEU A 222 -8.95 -18.39 -5.89
C LEU A 222 -7.53 -17.99 -6.30
N GLU A 223 -6.57 -18.89 -6.11
CA GLU A 223 -5.17 -18.70 -6.44
C GLU A 223 -4.87 -19.15 -7.87
N GLY A 224 -4.97 -18.21 -8.82
CA GLY A 224 -4.61 -18.42 -10.21
C GLY A 224 -5.81 -18.66 -11.15
N LYS A 225 -5.48 -18.55 -12.44
CA LYS A 225 -6.45 -18.51 -13.55
C LYS A 225 -7.47 -19.65 -13.55
N ALA A 226 -7.01 -20.89 -13.39
CA ALA A 226 -7.89 -22.07 -13.48
C ALA A 226 -8.96 -22.11 -12.37
N TYR A 227 -8.62 -21.62 -11.17
CA TYR A 227 -9.56 -21.56 -10.06
C TYR A 227 -10.63 -20.50 -10.29
N VAL A 228 -10.26 -19.33 -10.81
CA VAL A 228 -11.23 -18.27 -11.18
C VAL A 228 -12.15 -18.74 -12.30
N GLU A 229 -11.61 -19.37 -13.36
CA GLU A 229 -12.41 -19.90 -14.47
C GLU A 229 -13.43 -20.91 -13.99
N LYS A 230 -13.02 -21.87 -13.14
CA LYS A 230 -13.93 -22.83 -12.54
C LYS A 230 -14.99 -22.18 -11.66
N ALA A 231 -14.62 -21.21 -10.82
CA ALA A 231 -15.56 -20.49 -9.96
C ALA A 231 -16.62 -19.74 -10.78
N VAL A 232 -16.20 -19.10 -11.90
CA VAL A 232 -17.15 -18.46 -12.82
C VAL A 232 -18.11 -19.47 -13.44
N ASP A 233 -17.59 -20.61 -13.90
CA ASP A 233 -18.42 -21.68 -14.47
C ASP A 233 -19.43 -22.19 -13.45
N ASP A 234 -18.98 -22.53 -12.26
CA ASP A 234 -19.84 -23.02 -11.16
C ASP A 234 -20.89 -21.98 -10.75
N ALA A 235 -20.52 -20.68 -10.70
CA ALA A 235 -21.45 -19.59 -10.38
C ALA A 235 -22.56 -19.46 -11.43
N ILE A 236 -22.19 -19.48 -12.71
CA ILE A 236 -23.15 -19.38 -13.83
C ILE A 236 -24.07 -20.60 -13.84
N ASP A 237 -23.53 -21.80 -13.68
CA ASP A 237 -24.30 -23.05 -13.70
C ASP A 237 -25.27 -23.14 -12.50
N ARG A 238 -24.98 -22.44 -11.40
CA ARG A 238 -25.88 -22.25 -10.24
C ARG A 238 -26.83 -21.05 -10.37
N GLY A 239 -26.87 -20.40 -11.53
CA GLY A 239 -27.83 -19.34 -11.84
C GLY A 239 -27.53 -18.02 -11.13
N CYS A 240 -26.25 -17.65 -10.97
CA CYS A 240 -25.93 -16.33 -10.45
C CYS A 240 -26.37 -15.22 -11.42
N ASP A 241 -26.84 -14.12 -10.87
CA ASP A 241 -27.29 -12.92 -11.61
C ASP A 241 -26.27 -11.77 -11.54
N CYS A 242 -25.29 -11.86 -10.63
CA CYS A 242 -24.22 -10.89 -10.49
C CYS A 242 -22.95 -11.54 -9.94
N LEU A 243 -21.79 -11.23 -10.53
CA LEU A 243 -20.48 -11.56 -9.99
C LEU A 243 -19.93 -10.34 -9.22
N LEU A 244 -19.60 -10.52 -7.95
CA LEU A 244 -18.85 -9.57 -7.13
C LEU A 244 -17.42 -10.06 -7.02
N CYS A 245 -16.49 -9.38 -7.67
CA CYS A 245 -15.07 -9.72 -7.65
C CYS A 245 -14.34 -8.92 -6.57
N MET A 246 -13.59 -9.58 -5.70
CA MET A 246 -12.89 -8.91 -4.60
C MET A 246 -11.77 -7.99 -5.06
N ASP A 247 -11.19 -8.23 -6.24
CA ASP A 247 -10.16 -7.37 -6.83
C ASP A 247 -10.25 -7.31 -8.36
N ASP A 248 -9.41 -6.47 -8.95
CA ASP A 248 -9.33 -6.22 -10.38
C ASP A 248 -8.77 -7.41 -11.17
N ALA A 249 -7.80 -8.14 -10.62
CA ALA A 249 -7.20 -9.31 -11.26
C ALA A 249 -8.20 -10.45 -11.40
N VAL A 250 -8.95 -10.75 -10.32
CA VAL A 250 -10.06 -11.72 -10.34
C VAL A 250 -11.14 -11.26 -11.31
N CYS A 251 -11.50 -9.97 -11.29
CA CYS A 251 -12.51 -9.40 -12.18
C CYS A 251 -12.12 -9.51 -13.65
N ALA A 252 -10.88 -9.18 -13.99
CA ALA A 252 -10.38 -9.27 -15.37
C ALA A 252 -10.41 -10.73 -15.88
N GLN A 253 -10.04 -11.69 -15.04
CA GLN A 253 -10.11 -13.11 -15.37
C GLN A 253 -11.56 -13.59 -15.52
N ALA A 254 -12.45 -13.17 -14.63
CA ALA A 254 -13.88 -13.48 -14.71
C ALA A 254 -14.51 -12.94 -16.00
N MET A 255 -14.22 -11.67 -16.35
CA MET A 255 -14.69 -11.06 -17.60
C MET A 255 -14.19 -11.81 -18.83
N ARG A 256 -12.92 -12.26 -18.81
CA ARG A 256 -12.39 -13.10 -19.88
C ARG A 256 -13.14 -14.42 -20.00
N ARG A 257 -13.39 -15.12 -18.85
CA ARG A 257 -14.11 -16.40 -18.86
C ARG A 257 -15.53 -16.24 -19.35
N LEU A 258 -16.25 -15.19 -18.96
CA LEU A 258 -17.60 -14.89 -19.44
C LEU A 258 -17.61 -14.71 -20.97
N ARG A 259 -16.62 -14.00 -21.53
CA ARG A 259 -16.48 -13.86 -23.00
C ARG A 259 -16.23 -15.20 -23.70
N GLU A 260 -15.37 -16.04 -23.16
CA GLU A 260 -15.10 -17.40 -23.69
C GLU A 260 -16.37 -18.26 -23.70
N ARG A 261 -17.25 -18.09 -22.70
CA ARG A 261 -18.55 -18.78 -22.61
C ARG A 261 -19.67 -18.06 -23.38
N HIS A 262 -19.38 -16.99 -24.10
CA HIS A 262 -20.37 -16.18 -24.82
C HIS A 262 -21.49 -15.62 -23.94
N ILE A 263 -21.23 -15.39 -22.64
CA ILE A 263 -22.17 -14.81 -21.70
C ILE A 263 -22.11 -13.29 -21.81
N LYS A 264 -23.27 -12.67 -22.02
CA LYS A 264 -23.40 -11.22 -22.19
C LYS A 264 -23.48 -10.50 -20.86
N VAL A 265 -22.58 -9.52 -20.65
CA VAL A 265 -22.58 -8.59 -19.54
C VAL A 265 -23.05 -7.23 -20.05
N PRO A 266 -24.05 -6.57 -19.44
CA PRO A 266 -24.77 -6.94 -18.22
C PRO A 266 -26.06 -7.76 -18.43
N GLN A 267 -26.41 -8.14 -19.66
CA GLN A 267 -27.75 -8.66 -20.00
C GLN A 267 -28.08 -10.01 -19.37
N GLN A 268 -27.10 -10.92 -19.26
CA GLN A 268 -27.28 -12.24 -18.68
C GLN A 268 -26.73 -12.33 -17.26
N VAL A 269 -25.60 -11.67 -16.99
CA VAL A 269 -25.00 -11.55 -15.67
C VAL A 269 -24.39 -10.16 -15.50
N LYS A 270 -24.54 -9.58 -14.34
CA LYS A 270 -23.88 -8.32 -13.99
C LYS A 270 -22.53 -8.59 -13.35
N VAL A 271 -21.61 -7.64 -13.46
CA VAL A 271 -20.27 -7.77 -12.86
C VAL A 271 -19.89 -6.50 -12.13
N ALA A 272 -19.40 -6.63 -10.90
CA ALA A 272 -18.83 -5.51 -10.15
C ALA A 272 -17.51 -5.92 -9.48
N SER A 273 -16.59 -4.97 -9.33
CA SER A 273 -15.29 -5.18 -8.70
C SER A 273 -15.13 -4.34 -7.43
N PHE A 274 -14.58 -4.92 -6.39
CA PHE A 274 -14.25 -4.20 -5.14
C PHE A 274 -12.90 -3.47 -5.19
N TYR A 275 -12.28 -3.42 -6.35
CA TYR A 275 -11.13 -2.57 -6.63
C TYR A 275 -11.11 -2.20 -8.11
N ASN A 276 -10.75 -0.95 -8.40
CA ASN A 276 -10.57 -0.45 -9.76
C ASN A 276 -9.10 -0.12 -9.99
N SER A 277 -8.61 -0.52 -11.14
CA SER A 277 -7.27 -0.15 -11.61
C SER A 277 -7.26 0.00 -13.13
N SER A 278 -6.12 0.39 -13.69
CA SER A 278 -5.90 0.44 -15.13
C SER A 278 -6.16 -0.90 -15.84
N VAL A 279 -6.09 -2.02 -15.12
CA VAL A 279 -6.43 -3.37 -15.64
C VAL A 279 -7.89 -3.44 -16.09
N LEU A 280 -8.80 -2.75 -15.39
CA LEU A 280 -10.24 -2.77 -15.70
C LEU A 280 -10.71 -1.60 -16.58
N GLU A 281 -9.93 -0.53 -16.73
CA GLU A 281 -10.37 0.68 -17.43
C GLU A 281 -10.73 0.46 -18.90
N ASN A 282 -10.06 -0.47 -19.56
CA ASN A 282 -10.26 -0.78 -20.99
C ASN A 282 -11.25 -1.92 -21.24
N ASN A 283 -11.98 -2.41 -20.21
CA ASN A 283 -12.97 -3.44 -20.39
C ASN A 283 -14.23 -2.91 -21.10
N VAL A 284 -14.81 -3.79 -21.95
CA VAL A 284 -16.10 -3.56 -22.59
C VAL A 284 -17.02 -4.73 -22.20
N PRO A 285 -18.15 -4.45 -21.54
CA PRO A 285 -18.58 -3.17 -20.98
C PRO A 285 -17.66 -2.64 -19.88
N SER A 286 -17.70 -1.32 -19.62
CA SER A 286 -16.97 -0.70 -18.51
C SER A 286 -17.46 -1.22 -17.15
N ILE A 287 -16.54 -1.49 -16.24
CA ILE A 287 -16.82 -2.23 -14.99
C ILE A 287 -17.23 -1.29 -13.85
N THR A 288 -18.39 -1.53 -13.25
CA THR A 288 -18.79 -0.95 -11.96
C THR A 288 -17.81 -1.37 -10.89
N SER A 289 -17.27 -0.43 -10.12
CA SER A 289 -16.19 -0.73 -9.18
C SER A 289 -16.10 0.26 -8.02
N LEU A 290 -15.38 -0.16 -6.98
CA LEU A 290 -14.89 0.73 -5.94
C LEU A 290 -13.58 1.37 -6.39
N SER A 291 -13.43 2.66 -6.15
CA SER A 291 -12.20 3.42 -6.42
C SER A 291 -11.57 3.86 -5.10
N PHE A 292 -10.25 3.68 -5.00
CA PHE A 292 -9.44 4.03 -3.85
C PHE A 292 -8.18 4.77 -4.33
N ASP A 293 -7.77 5.80 -3.59
CA ASP A 293 -6.52 6.50 -3.88
C ASP A 293 -5.33 5.78 -3.23
N SER A 294 -4.78 4.80 -3.97
CA SER A 294 -3.64 4.00 -3.52
C SER A 294 -2.37 4.85 -3.36
N LYS A 295 -2.21 5.91 -4.16
CA LYS A 295 -1.08 6.84 -4.05
C LYS A 295 -1.15 7.62 -2.74
N GLU A 296 -2.31 8.17 -2.40
CA GLU A 296 -2.53 8.88 -1.12
C GLU A 296 -2.34 7.93 0.07
N LEU A 297 -2.79 6.66 -0.04
CA LEU A 297 -2.53 5.63 0.98
C LEU A 297 -1.03 5.50 1.27
N GLY A 298 -0.22 5.34 0.23
CA GLY A 298 1.23 5.25 0.34
C GLY A 298 1.85 6.50 0.95
N ALA A 299 1.43 7.68 0.49
CA ALA A 299 1.89 8.97 0.99
C ALA A 299 1.60 9.15 2.50
N ARG A 300 0.37 8.80 2.93
CA ARG A 300 -0.01 8.84 4.35
C ARG A 300 0.76 7.84 5.20
N ALA A 301 0.96 6.62 4.70
CA ALA A 301 1.75 5.60 5.39
C ALA A 301 3.19 6.08 5.61
N CYS A 302 3.84 6.62 4.58
CA CYS A 302 5.19 7.17 4.69
C CYS A 302 5.26 8.35 5.66
N LYS A 303 4.35 9.31 5.55
CA LYS A 303 4.30 10.47 6.46
C LYS A 303 4.14 10.04 7.92
N ASN A 304 3.27 9.05 8.19
CA ASN A 304 3.07 8.52 9.52
C ASN A 304 4.34 7.82 10.05
N LEU A 305 5.00 7.00 9.20
CA LEU A 305 6.25 6.34 9.56
C LEU A 305 7.36 7.34 9.91
N LEU A 306 7.55 8.36 9.08
CA LEU A 306 8.60 9.37 9.31
C LEU A 306 8.36 10.13 10.62
N ARG A 307 7.11 10.46 10.95
CA ARG A 307 6.76 11.06 12.24
C ARG A 307 7.08 10.12 13.42
N GLN A 308 6.83 8.81 13.29
CA GLN A 308 7.24 7.84 14.31
C GLN A 308 8.76 7.79 14.49
N ILE A 309 9.53 7.84 13.40
CA ILE A 309 11.00 7.85 13.43
C ILE A 309 11.51 9.10 14.17
N GLU A 310 10.80 10.23 14.08
CA GLU A 310 11.12 11.47 14.82
C GLU A 310 10.60 11.44 16.27
N GLY A 311 9.92 10.37 16.70
CA GLY A 311 9.38 10.22 18.06
C GLY A 311 8.08 10.98 18.29
N GLU A 312 7.37 11.39 17.23
CA GLU A 312 6.08 12.05 17.34
C GLU A 312 4.96 11.02 17.57
N GLU A 313 3.96 11.39 18.35
CA GLU A 313 2.74 10.61 18.45
C GLU A 313 1.92 10.69 17.16
N THR A 314 1.42 9.54 16.72
CA THR A 314 0.54 9.42 15.56
C THR A 314 -0.67 8.56 15.91
N GLU A 315 -1.76 8.74 15.17
CA GLU A 315 -2.96 7.92 15.33
C GLU A 315 -2.66 6.44 15.05
N ASN A 316 -3.29 5.54 15.81
CA ASN A 316 -3.11 4.11 15.62
C ASN A 316 -3.80 3.61 14.33
N ARG A 317 -4.91 4.25 13.94
CA ARG A 317 -5.65 3.85 12.75
C ARG A 317 -6.21 5.08 12.04
N THR A 318 -5.91 5.17 10.76
CA THR A 318 -6.48 6.17 9.84
C THR A 318 -7.18 5.44 8.69
N LEU A 319 -8.45 5.77 8.42
CA LEU A 319 -9.20 5.26 7.30
C LEU A 319 -9.36 6.36 6.25
N LEU A 320 -8.98 6.04 5.02
CA LEU A 320 -9.13 6.91 3.86
C LEU A 320 -10.48 6.66 3.16
N PRO A 321 -11.01 7.67 2.49
CA PRO A 321 -12.27 7.56 1.77
C PRO A 321 -12.19 6.62 0.56
N TYR A 322 -13.37 6.31 0.01
CA TYR A 322 -13.56 5.54 -1.20
C TYR A 322 -14.65 6.16 -2.05
N GLU A 323 -14.77 5.75 -3.30
CA GLU A 323 -15.86 6.11 -4.20
C GLU A 323 -16.49 4.85 -4.82
N VAL A 324 -17.82 4.87 -4.97
CA VAL A 324 -18.56 3.85 -5.73
C VAL A 324 -18.82 4.37 -7.13
N VAL A 325 -18.21 3.76 -8.14
CA VAL A 325 -18.29 4.17 -9.53
C VAL A 325 -19.17 3.20 -10.31
N LEU A 326 -20.42 3.60 -10.58
CA LEU A 326 -21.37 2.78 -11.33
C LEU A 326 -21.15 2.95 -12.83
N LYS A 327 -20.99 1.83 -13.54
CA LYS A 327 -20.70 1.77 -14.98
C LYS A 327 -21.59 0.75 -15.69
N GLU A 328 -21.34 0.51 -16.97
CA GLU A 328 -22.17 -0.31 -17.86
C GLU A 328 -22.39 -1.76 -17.41
N SER A 329 -21.40 -2.37 -16.75
CA SER A 329 -21.46 -3.79 -16.36
C SER A 329 -22.55 -4.12 -15.35
N THR A 330 -23.21 -3.12 -14.76
CA THR A 330 -24.34 -3.29 -13.83
C THR A 330 -25.59 -2.47 -14.18
N GLN A 331 -25.59 -1.81 -15.32
CA GLN A 331 -26.74 -1.02 -15.79
C GLN A 331 -27.84 -1.87 -16.42
#